data_78904c94603bf25a3ef943fb0b2ec2ab
#
_entry.id   78904c94603bf25a3ef943fb0b2ec2ab
#
_cell.length_a   1.000
_cell.length_b   1.000
_cell.length_c   1.000
_cell.angle_alpha   90.00
_cell.angle_beta   90.00
_cell.angle_gamma   90.00
#
_symmetry.space_group_name_H-M   'P 1'
#
loop_
_entity.id
_entity.type
_entity.pdbx_description
1 polymer ?
#
loop_
_entity_poly.entity_id
_entity_poly.type
_entity_poly.pdbx_seq_one_letter_code
_entity_poly.pdbx_strand_id
1 'polypeptide(L)'
;MGNKSKHKGKYNSGSGRAPHGFKHAKSLGQNFLNDQSVIDDIVEGSEIDEQTLVVEIGPGEGALTTELIDDAGYVIAIELDDRLIPILRTKFALHDNFEVIHEDILKVDIKSIVDESMKAHGLTKTRIVGNLPYYITTPIITKLIESKARFESLTVMMQKEVGDRIAAEPGTKLAGAITYAVHYRCTVDKICDVSRESFYPVPKVDSVVLRLNMRDKLAVQVNDENNFFRCIKAGFSMRRKTLLNSLQALDDVNKDVIKHALESANIDPSRRAETLTMEEFAELSNSIWKE
;
A
#
# COMPACT_ATOMS: atom_id res chain seq x y z
N MET A 1 -35.08 -15.90 -9.81
CA MET A 1 -35.24 -14.62 -10.55
C MET A 1 -35.82 -13.60 -9.61
N GLY A 2 -35.01 -12.79 -8.96
CA GLY A 2 -35.40 -11.77 -8.00
C GLY A 2 -34.76 -10.45 -8.40
N ASN A 3 -35.59 -9.54 -8.87
CA ASN A 3 -35.28 -8.25 -9.43
C ASN A 3 -34.88 -7.28 -8.29
N LYS A 4 -33.58 -6.98 -8.12
CA LYS A 4 -33.11 -5.91 -7.21
C LYS A 4 -33.31 -4.56 -7.91
N SER A 5 -34.31 -3.83 -7.44
CA SER A 5 -34.64 -2.46 -7.82
C SER A 5 -33.53 -1.53 -7.38
N LYS A 6 -32.81 -0.92 -8.33
CA LYS A 6 -31.82 0.15 -8.08
C LYS A 6 -32.55 1.46 -7.72
N HIS A 7 -32.48 1.85 -6.48
CA HIS A 7 -32.86 3.22 -6.06
C HIS A 7 -31.76 4.20 -6.49
N LYS A 8 -32.00 4.91 -7.60
CA LYS A 8 -31.21 6.09 -7.98
C LYS A 8 -31.67 7.30 -7.14
N GLY A 9 -31.01 7.52 -6.02
CA GLY A 9 -31.09 8.81 -5.32
C GLY A 9 -30.29 9.88 -6.07
N LYS A 10 -30.96 10.94 -6.52
CA LYS A 10 -30.32 12.16 -7.05
C LYS A 10 -29.65 12.88 -5.88
N TYR A 11 -28.32 12.86 -5.82
CA TYR A 11 -27.59 13.75 -4.91
C TYR A 11 -27.26 15.06 -5.62
N ASN A 12 -27.68 16.16 -4.98
CA ASN A 12 -27.35 17.54 -5.36
C ASN A 12 -25.87 17.80 -5.09
N SER A 13 -25.17 18.36 -6.06
CA SER A 13 -23.82 18.92 -5.92
C SER A 13 -23.86 20.16 -5.00
N GLY A 14 -23.74 19.96 -3.71
CA GLY A 14 -23.67 21.00 -2.69
C GLY A 14 -22.23 21.25 -2.25
N SER A 15 -21.80 22.49 -2.37
CA SER A 15 -20.55 23.11 -1.93
C SER A 15 -20.01 22.55 -0.59
N GLY A 16 -18.76 22.01 -0.64
CA GLY A 16 -18.06 21.37 0.46
C GLY A 16 -17.95 22.17 1.75
N ARG A 17 -18.71 21.75 2.75
CA ARG A 17 -18.41 21.95 4.17
C ARG A 17 -18.28 20.58 4.81
N ALA A 18 -17.20 20.39 5.62
CA ALA A 18 -17.09 19.20 6.44
C ALA A 18 -18.36 19.01 7.26
N PRO A 19 -19.00 17.83 7.25
CA PRO A 19 -20.05 17.53 8.19
C PRO A 19 -19.45 17.63 9.61
N HIS A 20 -20.09 18.31 10.53
CA HIS A 20 -19.79 18.35 11.97
C HIS A 20 -18.66 19.24 12.50
N GLY A 21 -18.19 20.29 11.80
CA GLY A 21 -17.30 21.30 12.42
C GLY A 21 -15.91 20.77 12.81
N PHE A 22 -15.50 19.63 12.31
CA PHE A 22 -14.21 19.00 12.56
C PHE A 22 -13.06 19.83 11.93
N LYS A 23 -12.04 20.19 12.72
CA LYS A 23 -10.85 20.87 12.22
C LYS A 23 -9.81 19.83 11.80
N HIS A 24 -9.54 19.75 10.50
CA HIS A 24 -8.53 18.88 9.93
C HIS A 24 -7.15 19.12 10.56
N ALA A 25 -6.47 18.05 10.96
CA ALA A 25 -5.11 18.14 11.44
C ALA A 25 -4.14 18.16 10.24
N LYS A 26 -3.68 19.36 9.87
CA LYS A 26 -2.67 19.52 8.80
C LYS A 26 -1.41 18.71 9.07
N SER A 27 -1.06 18.47 10.34
CA SER A 27 0.08 17.65 10.76
C SER A 27 -0.08 16.16 10.42
N LEU A 28 -1.31 15.68 10.24
CA LEU A 28 -1.61 14.30 9.87
C LEU A 28 -1.87 14.13 8.36
N GLY A 29 -1.78 15.21 7.57
CA GLY A 29 -1.96 15.14 6.11
C GLY A 29 -3.35 14.66 5.68
N GLN A 30 -4.39 14.91 6.51
CA GLN A 30 -5.75 14.41 6.27
C GLN A 30 -6.40 15.06 5.05
N ASN A 31 -6.78 14.24 4.08
CA ASN A 31 -7.66 14.59 2.96
C ASN A 31 -8.77 13.53 2.93
N PHE A 32 -9.99 13.93 3.25
CA PHE A 32 -11.13 13.02 3.34
C PHE A 32 -11.76 12.83 1.96
N LEU A 33 -11.91 11.58 1.55
CA LEU A 33 -12.59 11.22 0.33
C LEU A 33 -14.10 11.47 0.48
N ASN A 34 -14.70 12.16 -0.48
CA ASN A 34 -16.13 12.51 -0.48
C ASN A 34 -16.82 12.19 -1.81
N ASP A 35 -16.15 11.48 -2.69
CA ASP A 35 -16.65 11.06 -4.00
C ASP A 35 -17.11 9.60 -3.92
N GLN A 36 -18.45 9.40 -3.95
CA GLN A 36 -19.03 8.08 -3.83
C GLN A 36 -18.60 7.13 -4.95
N SER A 37 -18.42 7.63 -6.17
CA SER A 37 -18.00 6.77 -7.28
C SER A 37 -16.62 6.19 -7.08
N VAL A 38 -15.72 6.95 -6.44
CA VAL A 38 -14.37 6.47 -6.08
C VAL A 38 -14.44 5.46 -4.94
N ILE A 39 -15.32 5.68 -3.96
CA ILE A 39 -15.55 4.72 -2.87
C ILE A 39 -16.05 3.40 -3.45
N ASP A 40 -17.03 3.44 -4.34
CA ASP A 40 -17.60 2.26 -5.02
C ASP A 40 -16.49 1.51 -5.80
N ASP A 41 -15.65 2.22 -6.56
CA ASP A 41 -14.51 1.65 -7.29
C ASP A 41 -13.51 0.96 -6.34
N ILE A 42 -13.23 1.54 -5.16
CA ILE A 42 -12.33 0.95 -4.16
C ILE A 42 -12.93 -0.35 -3.60
N VAL A 43 -14.20 -0.34 -3.22
CA VAL A 43 -14.88 -1.51 -2.63
C VAL A 43 -14.97 -2.64 -3.65
N GLU A 44 -15.45 -2.36 -4.88
CA GLU A 44 -15.49 -3.34 -5.97
C GLU A 44 -14.09 -3.89 -6.29
N GLY A 45 -13.09 -2.98 -6.42
CA GLY A 45 -11.71 -3.35 -6.71
C GLY A 45 -11.02 -4.11 -5.56
N SER A 46 -11.58 -4.12 -4.35
CA SER A 46 -11.04 -4.86 -3.21
C SER A 46 -11.53 -6.31 -3.15
N GLU A 47 -12.54 -6.69 -3.96
CA GLU A 47 -13.07 -8.07 -4.05
C GLU A 47 -13.43 -8.66 -2.68
N ILE A 48 -14.19 -7.89 -1.89
CA ILE A 48 -14.61 -8.23 -0.53
C ILE A 48 -15.89 -9.07 -0.57
N ASP A 49 -16.03 -9.99 0.37
CA ASP A 49 -17.23 -10.79 0.59
C ASP A 49 -17.45 -11.10 2.08
N GLU A 50 -18.55 -11.75 2.42
CA GLU A 50 -18.94 -12.13 3.78
C GLU A 50 -17.92 -13.06 4.50
N GLN A 51 -16.95 -13.64 3.79
CA GLN A 51 -15.87 -14.46 4.35
C GLN A 51 -14.58 -13.67 4.58
N THR A 52 -14.62 -12.36 4.33
CA THR A 52 -13.45 -11.50 4.33
C THR A 52 -13.34 -10.71 5.63
N LEU A 53 -12.17 -10.81 6.28
CA LEU A 53 -11.69 -9.82 7.25
C LEU A 53 -11.13 -8.63 6.47
N VAL A 54 -11.69 -7.45 6.68
CA VAL A 54 -11.12 -6.20 6.16
C VAL A 54 -10.34 -5.50 7.26
N VAL A 55 -9.08 -5.13 6.98
CA VAL A 55 -8.32 -4.21 7.82
C VAL A 55 -8.23 -2.87 7.10
N GLU A 56 -8.97 -1.88 7.58
CA GLU A 56 -8.96 -0.52 7.04
C GLU A 56 -7.91 0.34 7.73
N ILE A 57 -7.07 1.02 6.94
CA ILE A 57 -6.03 1.90 7.45
C ILE A 57 -6.44 3.35 7.24
N GLY A 58 -6.59 4.09 8.34
CA GLY A 58 -6.98 5.49 8.33
C GLY A 58 -8.41 5.69 7.85
N PRO A 59 -9.43 5.18 8.56
CA PRO A 59 -10.84 5.28 8.17
C PRO A 59 -11.32 6.74 8.08
N GLY A 60 -10.63 7.67 8.74
CA GLY A 60 -11.04 9.07 8.78
C GLY A 60 -12.42 9.22 9.44
N GLU A 61 -13.36 9.89 8.76
CA GLU A 61 -14.76 10.01 9.22
C GLU A 61 -15.61 8.76 8.86
N GLY A 62 -14.99 7.70 8.34
CA GLY A 62 -15.64 6.42 8.03
C GLY A 62 -16.48 6.44 6.77
N ALA A 63 -16.07 7.19 5.73
CA ALA A 63 -16.77 7.20 4.45
C ALA A 63 -16.61 5.84 3.74
N LEU A 64 -15.39 5.35 3.63
CA LEU A 64 -15.09 4.03 3.05
C LEU A 64 -15.57 2.90 3.99
N THR A 65 -15.37 3.05 5.31
CA THR A 65 -15.83 2.09 6.32
C THR A 65 -17.31 1.74 6.18
N THR A 66 -18.16 2.72 5.82
CA THR A 66 -19.62 2.51 5.67
C THR A 66 -19.91 1.44 4.62
N GLU A 67 -19.27 1.49 3.47
CA GLU A 67 -19.48 0.53 2.40
C GLU A 67 -18.76 -0.80 2.69
N LEU A 68 -17.59 -0.76 3.35
CA LEU A 68 -16.85 -1.97 3.72
C LEU A 68 -17.61 -2.85 4.70
N ILE A 69 -18.34 -2.26 5.65
CA ILE A 69 -19.13 -3.00 6.66
C ILE A 69 -20.28 -3.77 6.01
N ASP A 70 -20.86 -3.25 4.94
CA ASP A 70 -22.01 -3.87 4.29
C ASP A 70 -21.62 -5.14 3.50
N ASP A 71 -20.36 -5.23 3.02
CA ASP A 71 -19.90 -6.35 2.19
C ASP A 71 -19.00 -7.34 2.96
N ALA A 72 -18.29 -6.87 4.00
CA ALA A 72 -17.30 -7.68 4.72
C ALA A 72 -17.90 -8.52 5.83
N GLY A 73 -17.30 -9.69 6.10
CA GLY A 73 -17.64 -10.47 7.29
C GLY A 73 -17.28 -9.76 8.61
N TYR A 74 -16.14 -9.06 8.63
CA TYR A 74 -15.71 -8.22 9.75
C TYR A 74 -14.76 -7.12 9.30
N VAL A 75 -14.85 -5.93 9.89
CA VAL A 75 -14.00 -4.77 9.58
C VAL A 75 -13.27 -4.32 10.85
N ILE A 76 -11.94 -4.25 10.76
CA ILE A 76 -11.08 -3.63 11.76
C ILE A 76 -10.51 -2.35 11.18
N ALA A 77 -10.85 -1.21 11.77
CA ALA A 77 -10.29 0.08 11.37
C ALA A 77 -9.14 0.48 12.32
N ILE A 78 -7.98 0.84 11.77
CA ILE A 78 -6.82 1.32 12.54
C ILE A 78 -6.68 2.82 12.31
N GLU A 79 -6.86 3.62 13.36
CA GLU A 79 -6.86 5.08 13.31
C GLU A 79 -5.88 5.67 14.33
N LEU A 80 -5.08 6.64 13.87
CA LEU A 80 -4.10 7.34 14.70
C LEU A 80 -4.68 8.56 15.42
N ASP A 81 -5.68 9.21 14.82
CA ASP A 81 -6.28 10.44 15.35
C ASP A 81 -7.29 10.12 16.45
N ASP A 82 -6.93 10.40 17.71
CA ASP A 82 -7.75 10.18 18.90
C ASP A 82 -9.13 10.85 18.83
N ARG A 83 -9.26 11.95 18.08
CA ARG A 83 -10.50 12.70 17.90
C ARG A 83 -11.51 11.98 17.01
N LEU A 84 -11.04 11.10 16.12
CA LEU A 84 -11.90 10.32 15.21
C LEU A 84 -12.44 9.05 15.86
N ILE A 85 -11.75 8.50 16.87
CA ILE A 85 -12.16 7.26 17.55
C ILE A 85 -13.60 7.33 18.12
N PRO A 86 -13.98 8.37 18.91
CA PRO A 86 -15.35 8.46 19.41
C PRO A 86 -16.39 8.67 18.30
N ILE A 87 -16.02 9.35 17.21
CA ILE A 87 -16.91 9.54 16.04
C ILE A 87 -17.20 8.18 15.38
N LEU A 88 -16.15 7.41 15.10
CA LEU A 88 -16.28 6.09 14.48
C LEU A 88 -17.07 5.12 15.37
N ARG A 89 -16.78 5.06 16.68
CA ARG A 89 -17.52 4.23 17.63
C ARG A 89 -19.00 4.58 17.70
N THR A 90 -19.33 5.88 17.63
CA THR A 90 -20.72 6.33 17.65
C THR A 90 -21.42 6.02 16.31
N LYS A 91 -20.73 6.30 15.20
CA LYS A 91 -21.30 6.09 13.86
C LYS A 91 -21.62 4.63 13.59
N PHE A 92 -20.78 3.72 14.05
CA PHE A 92 -20.91 2.29 13.78
C PHE A 92 -21.34 1.47 15.01
N ALA A 93 -21.91 2.13 16.03
CA ALA A 93 -22.32 1.49 17.29
C ALA A 93 -23.36 0.35 17.17
N LEU A 94 -24.09 0.28 16.06
CA LEU A 94 -25.10 -0.74 15.78
C LEU A 94 -24.61 -1.87 14.87
N HIS A 95 -23.34 -1.84 14.45
CA HIS A 95 -22.74 -2.86 13.60
C HIS A 95 -21.89 -3.81 14.45
N ASP A 96 -22.32 -5.07 14.56
CA ASP A 96 -21.63 -6.10 15.33
C ASP A 96 -20.36 -6.62 14.63
N ASN A 97 -20.16 -6.28 13.34
CA ASN A 97 -19.03 -6.66 12.52
C ASN A 97 -18.00 -5.54 12.33
N PHE A 98 -17.91 -4.61 13.31
CA PHE A 98 -16.96 -3.48 13.24
C PHE A 98 -16.22 -3.26 14.55
N GLU A 99 -14.91 -3.03 14.43
CA GLU A 99 -14.06 -2.59 15.55
C GLU A 99 -13.12 -1.48 15.11
N VAL A 100 -12.85 -0.50 15.98
CA VAL A 100 -11.83 0.53 15.77
C VAL A 100 -10.72 0.44 16.81
N ILE A 101 -9.48 0.34 16.33
CA ILE A 101 -8.24 0.29 17.13
C ILE A 101 -7.57 1.66 17.04
N HIS A 102 -7.33 2.30 18.20
CA HIS A 102 -6.56 3.53 18.27
C HIS A 102 -5.07 3.21 18.36
N GLU A 103 -4.37 3.19 17.24
CA GLU A 103 -2.95 2.89 17.19
C GLU A 103 -2.29 3.44 15.90
N ASP A 104 -0.98 3.59 15.94
CA ASP A 104 -0.15 3.90 14.76
C ASP A 104 0.07 2.62 13.93
N ILE A 105 -0.41 2.61 12.70
CA ILE A 105 -0.22 1.46 11.78
C ILE A 105 1.26 1.04 11.65
N LEU A 106 2.20 1.97 11.81
CA LEU A 106 3.62 1.65 11.77
C LEU A 106 4.12 0.92 13.04
N LYS A 107 3.34 0.88 14.12
CA LYS A 107 3.68 0.19 15.39
C LYS A 107 2.88 -1.07 15.63
N VAL A 108 1.69 -1.15 15.05
CA VAL A 108 0.76 -2.27 15.21
C VAL A 108 1.40 -3.60 14.78
N ASP A 109 1.17 -4.65 15.54
CA ASP A 109 1.39 -6.04 15.11
C ASP A 109 0.21 -6.53 14.29
N ILE A 110 0.26 -6.23 12.98
CA ILE A 110 -0.81 -6.56 12.04
C ILE A 110 -1.04 -8.07 11.94
N LYS A 111 0.02 -8.88 12.16
CA LYS A 111 -0.09 -10.34 12.12
C LYS A 111 -0.97 -10.85 13.26
N SER A 112 -0.72 -10.41 14.48
CA SER A 112 -1.53 -10.83 15.65
C SER A 112 -3.00 -10.41 15.48
N ILE A 113 -3.27 -9.18 15.03
CA ILE A 113 -4.63 -8.69 14.78
C ILE A 113 -5.35 -9.58 13.76
N VAL A 114 -4.71 -9.87 12.63
CA VAL A 114 -5.30 -10.70 11.57
C VAL A 114 -5.56 -12.13 12.07
N ASP A 115 -4.56 -12.78 12.67
CA ASP A 115 -4.66 -14.17 13.12
C ASP A 115 -5.75 -14.33 14.21
N GLU A 116 -5.84 -13.41 15.16
CA GLU A 116 -6.84 -13.42 16.25
C GLU A 116 -8.24 -13.19 15.69
N SER A 117 -8.43 -12.18 14.83
CA SER A 117 -9.76 -11.83 14.30
C SER A 117 -10.29 -12.88 13.32
N MET A 118 -9.45 -13.41 12.43
CA MET A 118 -9.86 -14.51 11.56
C MET A 118 -10.35 -15.72 12.34
N LYS A 119 -9.64 -16.06 13.42
CA LYS A 119 -10.04 -17.17 14.32
C LYS A 119 -11.32 -16.86 15.08
N ALA A 120 -11.44 -15.65 15.62
CA ALA A 120 -12.60 -15.26 16.43
C ALA A 120 -13.90 -15.23 15.63
N HIS A 121 -13.84 -14.81 14.37
CA HIS A 121 -15.01 -14.64 13.50
C HIS A 121 -15.17 -15.75 12.46
N GLY A 122 -14.26 -16.75 12.42
CA GLY A 122 -14.34 -17.88 11.47
C GLY A 122 -14.15 -17.49 10.02
N LEU A 123 -13.40 -16.40 9.76
CA LEU A 123 -13.16 -15.86 8.42
C LEU A 123 -12.02 -16.59 7.71
N THR A 124 -12.04 -16.58 6.38
CA THR A 124 -11.09 -17.35 5.57
C THR A 124 -10.18 -16.50 4.69
N LYS A 125 -10.54 -15.24 4.47
CA LYS A 125 -9.82 -14.27 3.64
C LYS A 125 -9.49 -13.01 4.43
N THR A 126 -8.41 -12.33 4.07
CA THR A 126 -8.08 -11.01 4.62
C THR A 126 -7.76 -10.05 3.48
N ARG A 127 -8.34 -8.86 3.53
CA ARG A 127 -8.04 -7.75 2.63
C ARG A 127 -7.64 -6.53 3.45
N ILE A 128 -6.62 -5.82 3.00
CA ILE A 128 -6.24 -4.55 3.60
C ILE A 128 -6.68 -3.44 2.66
N VAL A 129 -7.37 -2.43 3.20
CA VAL A 129 -7.90 -1.31 2.39
C VAL A 129 -7.53 -0.01 3.07
N GLY A 130 -7.29 1.07 2.31
CA GLY A 130 -7.09 2.35 2.95
C GLY A 130 -6.79 3.52 2.02
N ASN A 131 -7.17 4.71 2.48
CA ASN A 131 -6.73 5.98 1.92
C ASN A 131 -5.49 6.45 2.69
N LEU A 132 -4.30 6.13 2.20
CA LEU A 132 -3.07 6.33 2.96
C LEU A 132 -2.63 7.79 3.02
N PRO A 133 -2.18 8.27 4.20
CA PRO A 133 -1.56 9.58 4.32
C PRO A 133 -0.33 9.69 3.41
N TYR A 134 -0.27 10.73 2.57
CA TYR A 134 0.73 10.85 1.50
C TYR A 134 2.18 10.84 1.97
N TYR A 135 2.46 11.37 3.18
CA TYR A 135 3.81 11.48 3.71
C TYR A 135 4.40 10.16 4.26
N ILE A 136 3.55 9.14 4.49
CA ILE A 136 3.95 7.83 5.03
C ILE A 136 3.47 6.65 4.20
N THR A 137 2.97 6.88 2.98
CA THR A 137 2.47 5.82 2.08
C THR A 137 3.50 4.71 1.88
N THR A 138 4.73 5.06 1.48
CA THR A 138 5.81 4.07 1.25
C THR A 138 6.17 3.27 2.50
N PRO A 139 6.41 3.86 3.67
CA PRO A 139 6.62 3.12 4.92
C PRO A 139 5.47 2.15 5.27
N ILE A 140 4.21 2.57 5.09
CA ILE A 140 3.05 1.71 5.38
C ILE A 140 3.04 0.50 4.44
N ILE A 141 3.12 0.72 3.11
CA ILE A 141 3.12 -0.37 2.14
C ILE A 141 4.27 -1.34 2.42
N THR A 142 5.49 -0.83 2.63
CA THR A 142 6.65 -1.66 2.93
C THR A 142 6.42 -2.51 4.18
N LYS A 143 5.97 -1.89 5.28
CA LYS A 143 5.66 -2.62 6.52
C LYS A 143 4.63 -3.73 6.29
N LEU A 144 3.57 -3.46 5.54
CA LEU A 144 2.50 -4.43 5.30
C LEU A 144 2.98 -5.62 4.46
N ILE A 145 3.63 -5.37 3.33
CA ILE A 145 4.11 -6.44 2.43
C ILE A 145 5.27 -7.25 3.03
N GLU A 146 6.02 -6.69 3.99
CA GLU A 146 7.07 -7.36 4.75
C GLU A 146 6.54 -8.04 6.02
N SER A 147 5.33 -7.69 6.46
CA SER A 147 4.69 -8.35 7.60
C SER A 147 4.47 -9.83 7.29
N LYS A 148 4.54 -10.67 8.29
CA LYS A 148 4.19 -12.09 8.14
C LYS A 148 2.68 -12.33 8.31
N ALA A 149 1.86 -11.28 8.23
CA ALA A 149 0.41 -11.39 8.24
C ALA A 149 -0.07 -12.05 6.93
N ARG A 150 -1.10 -12.88 7.04
CA ARG A 150 -1.72 -13.53 5.88
C ARG A 150 -2.84 -12.64 5.37
N PHE A 151 -2.65 -12.04 4.23
CA PHE A 151 -3.68 -11.30 3.48
C PHE A 151 -3.47 -11.51 1.98
N GLU A 152 -4.55 -11.50 1.21
CA GLU A 152 -4.51 -11.74 -0.22
C GLU A 152 -4.19 -10.49 -1.02
N SER A 153 -4.69 -9.33 -0.57
CA SER A 153 -4.42 -8.06 -1.27
C SER A 153 -4.44 -6.84 -0.34
N LEU A 154 -3.82 -5.79 -0.86
CA LEU A 154 -3.78 -4.45 -0.27
C LEU A 154 -4.30 -3.47 -1.32
N THR A 155 -5.52 -2.95 -1.15
CA THR A 155 -6.13 -1.93 -2.03
C THR A 155 -5.95 -0.55 -1.39
N VAL A 156 -5.11 0.28 -1.99
CA VAL A 156 -4.70 1.55 -1.38
C VAL A 156 -4.75 2.71 -2.35
N MET A 157 -5.26 3.82 -1.83
CA MET A 157 -5.21 5.10 -2.51
C MET A 157 -3.99 5.89 -2.06
N MET A 158 -3.31 6.53 -3.02
CA MET A 158 -2.09 7.28 -2.79
C MET A 158 -1.89 8.38 -3.83
N GLN A 159 -0.90 9.26 -3.63
CA GLN A 159 -0.53 10.23 -4.65
C GLN A 159 -0.18 9.54 -5.97
N LYS A 160 -0.65 10.11 -7.09
CA LYS A 160 -0.45 9.54 -8.43
C LYS A 160 1.01 9.27 -8.74
N GLU A 161 1.94 10.18 -8.42
CA GLU A 161 3.39 9.97 -8.66
C GLU A 161 3.93 8.73 -7.92
N VAL A 162 3.47 8.49 -6.69
CA VAL A 162 3.89 7.32 -5.90
C VAL A 162 3.30 6.05 -6.50
N GLY A 163 2.02 6.07 -6.85
CA GLY A 163 1.35 4.95 -7.48
C GLY A 163 1.93 4.61 -8.86
N ASP A 164 2.18 5.60 -9.71
CA ASP A 164 2.81 5.40 -11.02
C ASP A 164 4.20 4.74 -10.87
N ARG A 165 4.95 5.10 -9.82
CA ARG A 165 6.23 4.48 -9.50
C ARG A 165 6.09 3.05 -9.01
N ILE A 166 5.08 2.75 -8.19
CA ILE A 166 4.80 1.39 -7.71
C ILE A 166 4.35 0.50 -8.86
N ALA A 167 3.47 1.01 -9.73
CA ALA A 167 2.92 0.28 -10.86
C ALA A 167 3.91 0.15 -12.04
N ALA A 168 5.02 0.91 -12.02
CA ALA A 168 6.04 0.80 -13.07
C ALA A 168 6.68 -0.58 -13.08
N GLU A 169 6.97 -1.11 -14.26
CA GLU A 169 7.71 -2.36 -14.39
C GLU A 169 9.18 -2.17 -13.94
N PRO A 170 9.78 -3.14 -13.19
CA PRO A 170 11.21 -3.18 -12.96
C PRO A 170 12.02 -3.06 -14.26
N GLY A 171 13.13 -2.32 -14.24
CA GLY A 171 13.92 -2.08 -15.45
C GLY A 171 13.48 -0.89 -16.28
N THR A 172 12.50 -0.11 -15.82
CA THR A 172 12.00 1.09 -16.50
C THR A 172 12.41 2.38 -15.79
N LYS A 173 12.45 3.49 -16.51
CA LYS A 173 12.87 4.81 -16.00
C LYS A 173 12.05 5.30 -14.78
N LEU A 174 10.81 4.89 -14.66
CA LEU A 174 9.94 5.26 -13.54
C LEU A 174 10.20 4.43 -12.29
N ALA A 175 10.83 3.25 -12.43
CA ALA A 175 11.09 2.35 -11.32
C ALA A 175 11.91 3.02 -10.21
N GLY A 176 11.60 2.68 -8.98
CA GLY A 176 12.29 3.07 -7.76
C GLY A 176 12.43 1.88 -6.81
N ALA A 177 13.13 2.04 -5.71
CA ALA A 177 13.30 0.93 -4.76
C ALA A 177 11.96 0.31 -4.32
N ILE A 178 10.91 1.12 -4.15
CA ILE A 178 9.56 0.64 -3.80
C ILE A 178 8.94 -0.23 -4.91
N THR A 179 9.23 0.04 -6.18
CA THR A 179 8.79 -0.79 -7.31
C THR A 179 9.26 -2.23 -7.12
N TYR A 180 10.55 -2.41 -6.85
CA TYR A 180 11.14 -3.74 -6.65
C TYR A 180 10.62 -4.42 -5.39
N ALA A 181 10.45 -3.67 -4.29
CA ALA A 181 9.91 -4.21 -3.05
C ALA A 181 8.48 -4.75 -3.24
N VAL A 182 7.64 -4.00 -3.96
CA VAL A 182 6.27 -4.42 -4.26
C VAL A 182 6.26 -5.58 -5.26
N HIS A 183 6.91 -5.44 -6.42
CA HIS A 183 6.87 -6.47 -7.48
C HIS A 183 7.52 -7.80 -7.08
N TYR A 184 8.43 -7.78 -6.11
CA TYR A 184 9.00 -9.00 -5.53
C TYR A 184 7.94 -9.87 -4.84
N ARG A 185 6.98 -9.26 -4.12
CA ARG A 185 5.95 -9.95 -3.33
C ARG A 185 4.55 -9.87 -3.91
N CYS A 186 4.27 -8.92 -4.79
CA CYS A 186 2.93 -8.63 -5.29
C CYS A 186 2.88 -8.56 -6.82
N THR A 187 1.68 -8.74 -7.38
CA THR A 187 1.28 -8.17 -8.66
C THR A 187 0.54 -6.87 -8.41
N VAL A 188 0.51 -5.98 -9.39
CA VAL A 188 -0.08 -4.64 -9.25
C VAL A 188 -1.17 -4.44 -10.28
N ASP A 189 -2.39 -4.17 -9.80
CA ASP A 189 -3.52 -3.77 -10.63
C ASP A 189 -3.87 -2.31 -10.34
N LYS A 190 -4.07 -1.52 -11.38
CA LYS A 190 -4.61 -0.17 -11.24
C LYS A 190 -6.13 -0.24 -11.28
N ILE A 191 -6.78 0.23 -10.20
CA ILE A 191 -8.23 0.27 -10.09
C ILE A 191 -8.78 1.52 -10.78
N CYS A 192 -8.42 2.72 -10.30
CA CYS A 192 -8.86 3.98 -10.90
C CYS A 192 -7.87 5.12 -10.66
N ASP A 193 -7.94 6.17 -11.50
CA ASP A 193 -7.37 7.48 -11.21
C ASP A 193 -8.38 8.30 -10.41
N VAL A 194 -7.91 9.09 -9.44
CA VAL A 194 -8.75 9.88 -8.55
C VAL A 194 -8.37 11.35 -8.65
N SER A 195 -9.33 12.17 -9.08
CA SER A 195 -9.14 13.62 -9.13
C SER A 195 -8.96 14.18 -7.71
N ARG A 196 -8.09 15.17 -7.56
CA ARG A 196 -7.94 15.89 -6.30
C ARG A 196 -9.23 16.58 -5.83
N GLU A 197 -10.16 16.88 -6.75
CA GLU A 197 -11.47 17.46 -6.42
C GLU A 197 -12.39 16.47 -5.65
N SER A 198 -12.07 15.18 -5.67
CA SER A 198 -12.78 14.13 -4.90
C SER A 198 -12.49 14.18 -3.39
N PHE A 199 -11.67 15.14 -2.94
CA PHE A 199 -11.26 15.25 -1.52
C PHE A 199 -11.62 16.58 -0.89
N TYR A 200 -11.77 16.55 0.43
CA TYR A 200 -11.83 17.76 1.26
C TYR A 200 -10.89 17.61 2.48
N PRO A 201 -9.98 18.56 2.72
CA PRO A 201 -9.55 19.63 1.81
C PRO A 201 -8.97 19.10 0.50
N VAL A 202 -9.08 19.89 -0.58
CA VAL A 202 -8.51 19.50 -1.88
C VAL A 202 -6.99 19.44 -1.80
N PRO A 203 -6.34 18.30 -2.09
CA PRO A 203 -4.89 18.17 -2.11
C PRO A 203 -4.28 18.89 -3.33
N LYS A 204 -2.94 18.96 -3.36
CA LYS A 204 -2.23 19.64 -4.46
C LYS A 204 -2.11 18.79 -5.72
N VAL A 205 -2.25 17.48 -5.60
CA VAL A 205 -2.00 16.50 -6.67
C VAL A 205 -3.13 15.48 -6.71
N ASP A 206 -3.32 14.88 -7.88
CA ASP A 206 -4.25 13.78 -8.07
C ASP A 206 -3.74 12.51 -7.38
N SER A 207 -4.64 11.56 -7.21
CA SER A 207 -4.38 10.27 -6.60
C SER A 207 -4.64 9.12 -7.57
N VAL A 208 -4.27 7.93 -7.15
CA VAL A 208 -4.57 6.68 -7.84
C VAL A 208 -4.86 5.61 -6.81
N VAL A 209 -5.76 4.70 -7.15
CA VAL A 209 -6.01 3.48 -6.37
C VAL A 209 -5.30 2.31 -7.05
N LEU A 210 -4.47 1.62 -6.29
CA LEU A 210 -3.81 0.39 -6.71
C LEU A 210 -4.26 -0.76 -5.81
N ARG A 211 -4.42 -1.94 -6.40
CA ARG A 211 -4.51 -3.21 -5.69
C ARG A 211 -3.21 -3.97 -5.86
N LEU A 212 -2.57 -4.28 -4.75
CA LEU A 212 -1.35 -5.08 -4.66
C LEU A 212 -1.75 -6.48 -4.22
N ASN A 213 -1.75 -7.45 -5.13
CA ASN A 213 -2.13 -8.83 -4.83
C ASN A 213 -0.89 -9.61 -4.40
N MET A 214 -0.94 -10.23 -3.23
CA MET A 214 0.16 -11.03 -2.72
C MET A 214 0.40 -12.25 -3.64
N ARG A 215 1.66 -12.50 -3.97
CA ARG A 215 2.06 -13.63 -4.80
C ARG A 215 2.13 -14.92 -3.96
N ASP A 216 1.69 -16.04 -4.50
CA ASP A 216 1.93 -17.37 -3.93
C ASP A 216 3.42 -17.73 -3.97
N LYS A 217 4.12 -17.26 -4.99
CA LYS A 217 5.56 -17.44 -5.18
C LYS A 217 6.22 -16.11 -5.47
N LEU A 218 7.33 -15.85 -4.80
CA LEU A 218 8.12 -14.64 -5.02
C LEU A 218 8.55 -14.52 -6.48
N ALA A 219 8.67 -13.27 -6.97
CA ALA A 219 8.97 -13.00 -8.38
C ALA A 219 10.32 -13.58 -8.84
N VAL A 220 11.31 -13.59 -7.95
CA VAL A 220 12.64 -14.18 -8.16
C VAL A 220 13.11 -14.90 -6.92
N GLN A 221 14.05 -15.84 -7.09
CA GLN A 221 14.72 -16.50 -5.98
C GLN A 221 16.03 -15.80 -5.65
N VAL A 222 16.26 -15.53 -4.38
CA VAL A 222 17.48 -14.92 -3.86
C VAL A 222 18.03 -15.75 -2.69
N ASN A 223 19.34 -15.71 -2.49
CA ASN A 223 19.99 -16.44 -1.41
C ASN A 223 19.62 -15.86 -0.04
N ASP A 224 19.52 -14.53 0.05
CA ASP A 224 19.14 -13.80 1.25
C ASP A 224 18.32 -12.55 0.88
N GLU A 225 17.08 -12.47 1.40
CA GLU A 225 16.18 -11.33 1.12
C GLU A 225 16.70 -10.01 1.67
N ASN A 226 17.35 -10.01 2.84
CA ASN A 226 17.87 -8.79 3.42
C ASN A 226 18.98 -8.21 2.54
N ASN A 227 19.89 -9.05 2.05
CA ASN A 227 20.95 -8.65 1.14
C ASN A 227 20.40 -8.19 -0.21
N PHE A 228 19.36 -8.85 -0.71
CA PHE A 228 18.68 -8.41 -1.94
C PHE A 228 18.10 -6.99 -1.80
N PHE A 229 17.36 -6.70 -0.73
CA PHE A 229 16.81 -5.37 -0.52
C PHE A 229 17.87 -4.33 -0.16
N ARG A 230 18.96 -4.72 0.51
CA ARG A 230 20.12 -3.84 0.70
C ARG A 230 20.76 -3.45 -0.63
N CYS A 231 20.92 -4.41 -1.54
CA CYS A 231 21.45 -4.17 -2.89
C CYS A 231 20.56 -3.17 -3.67
N ILE A 232 19.23 -3.39 -3.70
CA ILE A 232 18.29 -2.47 -4.32
C ILE A 232 18.39 -1.08 -3.69
N LYS A 233 18.29 -0.97 -2.36
CA LYS A 233 18.37 0.30 -1.64
C LYS A 233 19.65 1.07 -1.93
N ALA A 234 20.79 0.37 -1.95
CA ALA A 234 22.07 0.96 -2.31
C ALA A 234 22.09 1.44 -3.76
N GLY A 235 21.61 0.62 -4.71
CA GLY A 235 21.48 1.00 -6.11
C GLY A 235 20.70 2.30 -6.32
N PHE A 236 19.59 2.47 -5.59
CA PHE A 236 18.73 3.65 -5.67
C PHE A 236 19.14 4.81 -4.75
N SER A 237 20.21 4.68 -3.96
CA SER A 237 20.67 5.72 -3.02
C SER A 237 21.06 7.03 -3.71
N MET A 238 21.56 6.95 -4.96
CA MET A 238 22.05 8.08 -5.74
C MET A 238 21.50 8.09 -7.17
N ARG A 239 20.30 8.64 -7.39
CA ARG A 239 19.55 8.61 -8.69
C ARG A 239 20.37 9.03 -9.93
N ARG A 240 21.34 9.94 -9.80
CA ARG A 240 22.12 10.47 -10.93
C ARG A 240 23.47 9.76 -11.14
N LYS A 241 23.80 8.79 -10.32
CA LYS A 241 25.08 8.06 -10.40
C LYS A 241 24.90 6.73 -11.13
N THR A 242 26.01 6.19 -11.60
CA THR A 242 26.07 4.83 -12.15
C THR A 242 25.88 3.80 -11.04
N LEU A 243 25.48 2.61 -11.41
CA LEU A 243 25.23 1.50 -10.48
C LEU A 243 26.47 1.20 -9.62
N LEU A 244 27.66 1.11 -10.25
CA LEU A 244 28.93 0.92 -9.53
C LEU A 244 29.17 1.97 -8.45
N ASN A 245 28.80 3.24 -8.71
CA ASN A 245 28.98 4.31 -7.73
C ASN A 245 27.92 4.30 -6.64
N SER A 246 26.67 3.94 -6.99
CA SER A 246 25.57 3.88 -6.01
C SER A 246 25.76 2.71 -5.04
N LEU A 247 26.22 1.55 -5.53
CA LEU A 247 26.47 0.36 -4.69
C LEU A 247 27.59 0.54 -3.66
N GLN A 248 28.45 1.56 -3.79
CA GLN A 248 29.40 1.92 -2.74
C GLN A 248 28.77 2.39 -1.44
N ALA A 249 27.43 2.58 -1.41
CA ALA A 249 26.67 2.76 -0.18
C ALA A 249 26.51 1.46 0.66
N LEU A 250 27.01 0.32 0.18
CA LEU A 250 27.14 -0.92 0.95
C LEU A 250 28.44 -0.86 1.76
N ASP A 251 28.35 -0.46 3.02
CA ASP A 251 29.50 -0.16 3.88
C ASP A 251 30.39 -1.39 4.18
N ASP A 252 29.82 -2.58 4.10
CA ASP A 252 30.50 -3.88 4.35
C ASP A 252 31.04 -4.55 3.09
N VAL A 253 30.90 -3.93 1.91
CA VAL A 253 31.31 -4.47 0.61
C VAL A 253 32.32 -3.56 -0.07
N ASN A 254 33.52 -4.05 -0.36
CA ASN A 254 34.50 -3.24 -1.06
C ASN A 254 34.20 -3.11 -2.55
N LYS A 255 34.78 -2.07 -3.18
CA LYS A 255 34.53 -1.72 -4.60
C LYS A 255 34.93 -2.82 -5.57
N ASP A 256 35.96 -3.62 -5.25
CA ASP A 256 36.44 -4.66 -6.15
C ASP A 256 35.50 -5.87 -6.13
N VAL A 257 34.88 -6.19 -4.98
CA VAL A 257 33.79 -7.19 -4.88
C VAL A 257 32.60 -6.74 -5.72
N ILE A 258 32.18 -5.45 -5.61
CA ILE A 258 31.08 -4.90 -6.42
C ILE A 258 31.38 -5.01 -7.93
N LYS A 259 32.59 -4.68 -8.37
CA LYS A 259 32.97 -4.80 -9.79
C LYS A 259 32.91 -6.24 -10.27
N HIS A 260 33.50 -7.15 -9.50
CA HIS A 260 33.49 -8.57 -9.84
C HIS A 260 32.08 -9.16 -9.88
N ALA A 261 31.20 -8.75 -8.94
CA ALA A 261 29.81 -9.17 -8.93
C ALA A 261 29.03 -8.64 -10.16
N LEU A 262 29.26 -7.39 -10.56
CA LEU A 262 28.66 -6.82 -11.78
C LEU A 262 29.12 -7.57 -13.04
N GLU A 263 30.42 -7.88 -13.14
CA GLU A 263 30.99 -8.68 -14.24
C GLU A 263 30.38 -10.09 -14.27
N SER A 264 30.31 -10.75 -13.10
CA SER A 264 29.73 -12.10 -12.96
C SER A 264 28.26 -12.17 -13.34
N ALA A 265 27.49 -11.12 -13.02
CA ALA A 265 26.07 -10.97 -13.37
C ALA A 265 25.89 -10.42 -14.82
N ASN A 266 26.96 -10.21 -15.58
CA ASN A 266 26.94 -9.62 -16.93
C ASN A 266 26.20 -8.26 -16.99
N ILE A 267 26.39 -7.41 -15.95
CA ILE A 267 25.79 -6.08 -15.84
C ILE A 267 26.84 -5.00 -16.10
N ASP A 268 26.58 -4.12 -17.08
CA ASP A 268 27.45 -2.96 -17.33
C ASP A 268 27.46 -2.02 -16.11
N PRO A 269 28.64 -1.76 -15.49
CA PRO A 269 28.77 -0.90 -14.32
C PRO A 269 28.33 0.56 -14.54
N SER A 270 28.24 1.00 -15.78
CA SER A 270 27.82 2.36 -16.17
C SER A 270 26.31 2.54 -16.17
N ARG A 271 25.53 1.46 -16.17
CA ARG A 271 24.06 1.49 -16.08
C ARG A 271 23.60 2.16 -14.77
N ARG A 272 22.34 2.53 -14.71
CA ARG A 272 21.69 3.04 -13.51
C ARG A 272 20.75 2.00 -12.94
N ALA A 273 20.49 2.08 -11.63
CA ALA A 273 19.66 1.13 -10.92
C ALA A 273 18.26 0.93 -11.54
N GLU A 274 17.61 2.01 -11.98
CA GLU A 274 16.29 1.95 -12.59
C GLU A 274 16.23 1.14 -13.90
N THR A 275 17.36 0.86 -14.52
CA THR A 275 17.41 0.09 -15.78
C THR A 275 17.58 -1.42 -15.57
N LEU A 276 17.81 -1.88 -14.34
CA LEU A 276 17.97 -3.30 -14.05
C LEU A 276 16.60 -3.98 -13.94
N THR A 277 16.51 -5.22 -14.43
CA THR A 277 15.34 -6.05 -14.17
C THR A 277 15.37 -6.62 -12.74
N MET A 278 14.28 -7.27 -12.32
CA MET A 278 14.23 -7.95 -11.03
C MET A 278 15.26 -9.08 -10.94
N GLU A 279 15.40 -9.84 -12.03
CA GLU A 279 16.35 -10.94 -12.18
C GLU A 279 17.79 -10.46 -12.11
N GLU A 280 18.11 -9.35 -12.79
CA GLU A 280 19.45 -8.75 -12.74
C GLU A 280 19.82 -8.31 -11.31
N PHE A 281 18.88 -7.73 -10.55
CA PHE A 281 19.13 -7.41 -9.14
C PHE A 281 19.31 -8.65 -8.28
N ALA A 282 18.54 -9.71 -8.52
CA ALA A 282 18.67 -10.97 -7.80
C ALA A 282 20.04 -11.61 -8.04
N GLU A 283 20.47 -11.68 -9.30
CA GLU A 283 21.77 -12.25 -9.66
C GLU A 283 22.93 -11.42 -9.11
N LEU A 284 22.83 -10.09 -9.20
CA LEU A 284 23.81 -9.17 -8.63
C LEU A 284 23.93 -9.35 -7.11
N SER A 285 22.81 -9.39 -6.41
CA SER A 285 22.79 -9.62 -4.97
C SER A 285 23.42 -10.96 -4.60
N ASN A 286 23.02 -12.04 -5.27
CA ASN A 286 23.59 -13.37 -5.03
C ASN A 286 25.10 -13.40 -5.33
N SER A 287 25.60 -12.60 -6.28
CA SER A 287 27.01 -12.52 -6.62
C SER A 287 27.84 -11.68 -5.63
N ILE A 288 27.26 -10.62 -5.05
CA ILE A 288 27.93 -9.78 -4.04
C ILE A 288 28.19 -10.58 -2.76
N TRP A 289 27.19 -11.35 -2.28
CA TRP A 289 27.27 -12.17 -1.07
C TRP A 289 27.30 -13.68 -1.39
N LYS A 290 28.16 -14.02 -2.36
CA LYS A 290 28.41 -15.42 -2.69
C LYS A 290 29.22 -16.04 -1.55
N GLU A 291 28.67 -17.08 -0.89
CA GLU A 291 29.38 -17.91 0.07
C GLU A 291 30.55 -18.67 -0.56
#